data_fe92da084c324fa07dc697511bcf6bdf
#
_entry.id   fe92da084c324fa07dc697511bcf6bdf
#
_cell.length_a   1.000
_cell.length_b   1.000
_cell.length_c   1.000
_cell.angle_alpha   90.00
_cell.angle_beta   90.00
_cell.angle_gamma   90.00
#
_symmetry.space_group_name_H-M   'P 1'
#
loop_
_entity.id
_entity.type
_entity.pdbx_description
1 polymer ?
#
loop_
_entity_poly.entity_id
_entity_poly.type
_entity_poly.pdbx_seq_one_letter_code
_entity_poly.pdbx_strand_id
1 'polypeptide(L)'
;MNILIIGGGGVVGQKLGAKLLERGTLDGKAISKLVLADIVDPAPMDGAETTTCDIADPASVAACITPETDVIFLLAAIVSAHAEQDFDLGYKINLMGTWNVLERARALGTVPKVVFTSSIAVYGGEAKDPLGDWSQMNSQGSYGVQKAMGELLVNDFSRKGFVDGRGFRLPTISVRPGKPNRAASSFMSSILREPLNGQEAICPVGKDYLHYYLSPRKCVENLIKGAEIAKADLGHNVCMQMPGKMWSIGQLVDAMEKVAGPEPLKLIRWESQPEIEAIVKGWRYDIHADKALALGLTADDSFEDNVRYYLEDDKPQA
;
A
#
# COMPACT_ATOMS: atom_id res chain seq x y z
N MET A 1 24.21 -2.34 0.47
CA MET A 1 22.93 -2.62 1.13
C MET A 1 22.12 -3.53 0.23
N ASN A 2 21.61 -4.63 0.77
CA ASN A 2 20.82 -5.62 0.03
C ASN A 2 19.35 -5.47 0.43
N ILE A 3 18.50 -5.22 -0.56
CA ILE A 3 17.08 -4.92 -0.37
C ILE A 3 16.24 -6.03 -0.99
N LEU A 4 15.25 -6.51 -0.25
CA LEU A 4 14.24 -7.46 -0.70
C LEU A 4 12.86 -6.79 -0.67
N ILE A 5 12.14 -6.83 -1.78
CA ILE A 5 10.74 -6.38 -1.88
C ILE A 5 9.85 -7.61 -2.06
N ILE A 6 9.15 -8.02 -1.01
CA ILE A 6 8.16 -9.10 -1.05
C ILE A 6 6.80 -8.50 -1.41
N GLY A 7 6.20 -8.94 -2.50
CA GLY A 7 5.12 -8.24 -3.21
C GLY A 7 5.67 -7.38 -4.36
N GLY A 8 6.86 -7.73 -4.84
CA GLY A 8 7.60 -7.02 -5.87
C GLY A 8 6.94 -7.02 -7.25
N GLY A 9 6.04 -7.98 -7.53
CA GLY A 9 5.25 -8.03 -8.77
C GLY A 9 4.05 -7.07 -8.80
N GLY A 10 3.64 -6.53 -7.64
CA GLY A 10 2.54 -5.58 -7.53
C GLY A 10 2.91 -4.17 -8.00
N VAL A 11 1.87 -3.33 -8.25
CA VAL A 11 2.05 -1.94 -8.72
C VAL A 11 3.01 -1.13 -7.83
N VAL A 12 2.82 -1.16 -6.51
CA VAL A 12 3.67 -0.43 -5.57
C VAL A 12 5.07 -1.04 -5.54
N GLY A 13 5.18 -2.38 -5.58
CA GLY A 13 6.46 -3.09 -5.56
C GLY A 13 7.34 -2.77 -6.77
N GLN A 14 6.77 -2.78 -7.98
CA GLN A 14 7.46 -2.43 -9.22
C GLN A 14 7.94 -0.97 -9.20
N LYS A 15 7.06 -0.03 -8.82
CA LYS A 15 7.42 1.40 -8.72
C LYS A 15 8.48 1.66 -7.63
N LEU A 16 8.40 0.96 -6.50
CA LEU A 16 9.38 1.05 -5.42
C LEU A 16 10.74 0.53 -5.88
N GLY A 17 10.77 -0.61 -6.57
CA GLY A 17 11.99 -1.16 -7.15
C GLY A 17 12.66 -0.20 -8.13
N ALA A 18 11.90 0.33 -9.08
CA ALA A 18 12.38 1.30 -10.06
C ALA A 18 12.93 2.57 -9.37
N LYS A 19 12.22 3.11 -8.37
CA LYS A 19 12.65 4.31 -7.66
C LYS A 19 13.91 4.08 -6.81
N LEU A 20 14.07 2.92 -6.21
CA LEU A 20 15.27 2.56 -5.46
C LEU A 20 16.48 2.42 -6.37
N LEU A 21 16.31 1.83 -7.57
CA LEU A 21 17.38 1.75 -8.58
C LEU A 21 17.79 3.13 -9.12
N GLU A 22 16.80 3.98 -9.41
CA GLU A 22 17.06 5.37 -9.84
C GLU A 22 17.88 6.14 -8.78
N ARG A 23 17.53 5.98 -7.49
CA ARG A 23 18.25 6.61 -6.39
C ARG A 23 19.66 6.03 -6.15
N GLY A 24 19.83 4.74 -6.40
CA GLY A 24 21.05 4.00 -6.10
C GLY A 24 21.45 3.92 -4.63
N THR A 25 20.68 4.56 -3.73
CA THR A 25 20.95 4.63 -2.28
C THR A 25 19.68 4.54 -1.45
N LEU A 26 19.81 4.00 -0.22
CA LEU A 26 18.80 4.05 0.83
C LEU A 26 19.50 4.32 2.16
N ASP A 27 18.97 5.27 2.95
CA ASP A 27 19.56 5.66 4.25
C ASP A 27 21.06 6.05 4.13
N GLY A 28 21.42 6.76 3.04
CA GLY A 28 22.79 7.17 2.74
C GLY A 28 23.75 6.05 2.31
N LYS A 29 23.28 4.81 2.20
CA LYS A 29 24.10 3.64 1.82
C LYS A 29 23.79 3.22 0.38
N ALA A 30 24.83 2.90 -0.40
CA ALA A 30 24.67 2.38 -1.77
C ALA A 30 23.89 1.05 -1.77
N ILE A 31 22.96 0.91 -2.70
CA ILE A 31 22.23 -0.34 -2.93
C ILE A 31 23.14 -1.25 -3.76
N SER A 32 23.53 -2.38 -3.16
CA SER A 32 24.41 -3.36 -3.80
C SER A 32 23.63 -4.46 -4.51
N LYS A 33 22.40 -4.74 -3.99
CA LYS A 33 21.52 -5.77 -4.54
C LYS A 33 20.06 -5.37 -4.26
N LEU A 34 19.21 -5.48 -5.29
CA LEU A 34 17.76 -5.36 -5.18
C LEU A 34 17.12 -6.64 -5.70
N VAL A 35 16.24 -7.23 -4.90
CA VAL A 35 15.48 -8.43 -5.26
C VAL A 35 13.98 -8.11 -5.19
N LEU A 36 13.27 -8.36 -6.28
CA LEU A 36 11.80 -8.35 -6.34
C LEU A 36 11.30 -9.78 -6.19
N ALA A 37 10.51 -10.04 -5.17
CA ALA A 37 9.95 -11.36 -4.88
C ALA A 37 8.42 -11.30 -4.81
N ASP A 38 7.73 -12.27 -5.42
CA ASP A 38 6.27 -12.39 -5.35
C ASP A 38 5.86 -13.86 -5.50
N ILE A 39 4.57 -14.19 -5.29
CA ILE A 39 4.04 -15.55 -5.50
C ILE A 39 4.21 -16.02 -6.94
N VAL A 40 4.15 -15.08 -7.90
CA VAL A 40 4.49 -15.28 -9.31
C VAL A 40 5.75 -14.48 -9.59
N ASP A 41 6.63 -15.00 -10.42
CA ASP A 41 7.87 -14.31 -10.76
C ASP A 41 7.58 -12.91 -11.29
N PRO A 42 8.11 -11.85 -10.65
CA PRO A 42 7.86 -10.47 -11.05
C PRO A 42 8.35 -10.19 -12.47
N ALA A 43 7.73 -9.20 -13.12
CA ALA A 43 8.26 -8.72 -14.40
C ALA A 43 9.72 -8.29 -14.24
N PRO A 44 10.60 -8.68 -15.19
CA PRO A 44 12.01 -8.30 -15.15
C PRO A 44 12.22 -6.78 -15.08
N MET A 45 13.22 -6.35 -14.32
CA MET A 45 13.62 -4.96 -14.17
C MET A 45 15.13 -4.86 -14.22
N ASP A 46 15.66 -4.04 -15.15
CA ASP A 46 17.11 -3.86 -15.28
C ASP A 46 17.72 -3.35 -13.98
N GLY A 47 18.74 -4.05 -13.48
CA GLY A 47 19.39 -3.73 -12.20
C GLY A 47 18.76 -4.40 -10.97
N ALA A 48 17.68 -5.16 -11.11
CA ALA A 48 17.11 -5.97 -10.05
C ALA A 48 17.10 -7.47 -10.42
N GLU A 49 17.22 -8.32 -9.41
CA GLU A 49 16.91 -9.74 -9.54
C GLU A 49 15.43 -9.99 -9.28
N THR A 50 14.85 -11.02 -9.90
CA THR A 50 13.50 -11.47 -9.61
C THR A 50 13.50 -12.88 -9.06
N THR A 51 12.52 -13.22 -8.23
CA THR A 51 12.37 -14.58 -7.69
C THR A 51 10.93 -14.82 -7.23
N THR A 52 10.54 -16.08 -7.12
CA THR A 52 9.27 -16.44 -6.50
C THR A 52 9.40 -16.52 -4.98
N CYS A 53 8.38 -16.05 -4.27
CA CYS A 53 8.28 -16.15 -2.81
C CYS A 53 6.81 -16.33 -2.38
N ASP A 54 6.47 -17.52 -1.90
CA ASP A 54 5.22 -17.76 -1.20
C ASP A 54 5.43 -17.48 0.30
N ILE A 55 4.89 -16.35 0.80
CA ILE A 55 5.03 -16.00 2.23
C ILE A 55 4.26 -16.96 3.14
N ALA A 56 3.29 -17.72 2.62
CA ALA A 56 2.58 -18.74 3.37
C ALA A 56 3.41 -20.03 3.59
N ASP A 57 4.50 -20.19 2.86
CA ASP A 57 5.45 -21.30 3.01
C ASP A 57 6.75 -20.85 3.70
N PRO A 58 7.02 -21.29 4.95
CA PRO A 58 8.25 -20.95 5.65
C PRO A 58 9.54 -21.32 4.90
N ALA A 59 9.54 -22.40 4.09
CA ALA A 59 10.70 -22.81 3.32
C ALA A 59 10.96 -21.81 2.16
N SER A 60 9.92 -21.38 1.47
CA SER A 60 10.00 -20.34 0.45
C SER A 60 10.52 -19.02 1.03
N VAL A 61 9.99 -18.60 2.18
CA VAL A 61 10.48 -17.40 2.89
C VAL A 61 11.95 -17.53 3.29
N ALA A 62 12.36 -18.72 3.77
CA ALA A 62 13.75 -18.98 4.17
C ALA A 62 14.72 -18.94 2.98
N ALA A 63 14.28 -19.30 1.79
CA ALA A 63 15.09 -19.19 0.57
C ALA A 63 15.27 -17.72 0.12
N CYS A 64 14.29 -16.87 0.35
CA CYS A 64 14.31 -15.45 -0.07
C CYS A 64 15.04 -14.56 0.93
N ILE A 65 14.87 -14.76 2.24
CA ILE A 65 15.48 -13.94 3.30
C ILE A 65 16.75 -14.63 3.78
N THR A 66 17.89 -14.05 3.43
CA THR A 66 19.22 -14.58 3.74
C THR A 66 19.94 -13.71 4.79
N PRO A 67 21.06 -14.16 5.38
CA PRO A 67 21.84 -13.36 6.35
C PRO A 67 22.31 -12.00 5.77
N GLU A 68 22.42 -11.88 4.46
CA GLU A 68 22.86 -10.68 3.77
C GLU A 68 21.72 -9.67 3.53
N THR A 69 20.47 -10.02 3.85
CA THR A 69 19.32 -9.14 3.66
C THR A 69 19.32 -8.03 4.71
N ASP A 70 19.53 -6.78 4.29
CA ASP A 70 19.56 -5.60 5.16
C ASP A 70 18.17 -5.00 5.36
N VAL A 71 17.36 -4.95 4.28
CA VAL A 71 16.04 -4.29 4.28
C VAL A 71 15.01 -5.19 3.59
N ILE A 72 13.86 -5.35 4.23
CA ILE A 72 12.71 -6.07 3.69
C ILE A 72 11.53 -5.09 3.59
N PHE A 73 11.04 -4.85 2.37
CA PHE A 73 9.74 -4.23 2.16
C PHE A 73 8.70 -5.34 2.04
N LEU A 74 7.83 -5.48 3.04
CA LEU A 74 6.77 -6.49 3.07
C LEU A 74 5.47 -5.86 2.58
N LEU A 75 5.23 -5.97 1.27
CA LEU A 75 4.07 -5.43 0.57
C LEU A 75 3.04 -6.52 0.22
N ALA A 76 3.47 -7.78 0.19
CA ALA A 76 2.64 -8.91 -0.19
C ALA A 76 1.42 -9.07 0.72
N ALA A 77 0.25 -9.15 0.12
CA ALA A 77 -1.02 -9.45 0.80
C ALA A 77 -2.10 -9.78 -0.23
N ILE A 78 -3.10 -10.55 0.15
CA ILE A 78 -4.36 -10.58 -0.58
C ILE A 78 -5.25 -9.42 -0.14
N VAL A 79 -5.98 -8.85 -1.09
CA VAL A 79 -6.77 -7.62 -0.91
C VAL A 79 -8.12 -7.88 -0.20
N SER A 80 -8.77 -6.80 0.25
CA SER A 80 -9.92 -6.80 1.14
C SER A 80 -11.06 -7.75 0.75
N ALA A 81 -11.61 -7.63 -0.46
CA ALA A 81 -12.72 -8.49 -0.86
C ALA A 81 -12.31 -9.97 -1.03
N HIS A 82 -11.07 -10.24 -1.43
CA HIS A 82 -10.59 -11.62 -1.51
C HIS A 82 -10.41 -12.24 -0.11
N ALA A 83 -9.86 -11.49 0.84
CA ALA A 83 -9.70 -11.95 2.22
C ALA A 83 -11.04 -12.11 2.96
N GLU A 84 -12.09 -11.38 2.54
CA GLU A 84 -13.44 -11.53 3.05
C GLU A 84 -14.14 -12.76 2.48
N GLN A 85 -13.95 -13.04 1.19
CA GLN A 85 -14.52 -14.21 0.51
C GLN A 85 -13.84 -15.52 0.90
N ASP A 86 -12.52 -15.49 1.13
CA ASP A 86 -11.73 -16.64 1.53
C ASP A 86 -10.99 -16.33 2.85
N PHE A 87 -11.70 -16.57 3.94
CA PHE A 87 -11.22 -16.28 5.29
C PHE A 87 -9.91 -17.01 5.63
N ASP A 88 -9.84 -18.32 5.35
CA ASP A 88 -8.67 -19.14 5.68
C ASP A 88 -7.44 -18.72 4.87
N LEU A 89 -7.60 -18.43 3.58
CA LEU A 89 -6.54 -17.92 2.74
C LEU A 89 -6.08 -16.54 3.22
N GLY A 90 -7.03 -15.68 3.64
CA GLY A 90 -6.73 -14.38 4.24
C GLY A 90 -5.79 -14.49 5.43
N TYR A 91 -6.12 -15.34 6.38
CA TYR A 91 -5.28 -15.57 7.57
C TYR A 91 -3.94 -16.23 7.21
N LYS A 92 -3.97 -17.20 6.32
CA LYS A 92 -2.76 -17.90 5.87
C LYS A 92 -1.75 -16.94 5.25
N ILE A 93 -2.19 -16.02 4.39
CA ILE A 93 -1.30 -15.11 3.67
C ILE A 93 -1.03 -13.85 4.51
N ASN A 94 -2.07 -13.11 4.90
CA ASN A 94 -1.88 -11.78 5.49
C ASN A 94 -1.33 -11.84 6.92
N LEU A 95 -1.73 -12.83 7.72
CA LEU A 95 -1.24 -12.96 9.10
C LEU A 95 -0.07 -13.93 9.21
N MET A 96 -0.27 -15.20 8.81
CA MET A 96 0.79 -16.21 8.96
C MET A 96 1.96 -15.94 8.02
N GLY A 97 1.72 -15.41 6.82
CA GLY A 97 2.78 -14.95 5.94
C GLY A 97 3.61 -13.83 6.57
N THR A 98 2.98 -12.84 7.21
CA THR A 98 3.68 -11.81 7.98
C THR A 98 4.49 -12.41 9.12
N TRP A 99 3.92 -13.35 9.88
CA TRP A 99 4.62 -14.09 10.91
C TRP A 99 5.85 -14.82 10.36
N ASN A 100 5.73 -15.56 9.26
CA ASN A 100 6.82 -16.32 8.65
C ASN A 100 8.00 -15.41 8.27
N VAL A 101 7.74 -14.24 7.70
CA VAL A 101 8.76 -13.24 7.36
C VAL A 101 9.47 -12.73 8.61
N LEU A 102 8.72 -12.33 9.63
CA LEU A 102 9.28 -11.82 10.89
C LEU A 102 10.05 -12.91 11.66
N GLU A 103 9.52 -14.13 11.71
CA GLU A 103 10.16 -15.26 12.38
C GLU A 103 11.46 -15.66 11.67
N ARG A 104 11.49 -15.64 10.34
CA ARG A 104 12.73 -15.87 9.59
C ARG A 104 13.76 -14.78 9.89
N ALA A 105 13.37 -13.52 9.91
CA ALA A 105 14.27 -12.42 10.27
C ALA A 105 14.83 -12.59 11.69
N ARG A 106 13.98 -12.96 12.66
CA ARG A 106 14.38 -13.27 14.04
C ARG A 106 15.38 -14.44 14.10
N ALA A 107 15.10 -15.51 13.38
CA ALA A 107 15.94 -16.72 13.39
C ALA A 107 17.35 -16.47 12.83
N LEU A 108 17.51 -15.50 11.93
CA LEU A 108 18.82 -15.11 11.40
C LEU A 108 19.64 -14.27 12.39
N GLY A 109 19.01 -13.54 13.30
CA GLY A 109 19.69 -12.69 14.29
C GLY A 109 20.39 -11.46 13.72
N THR A 110 20.21 -11.12 12.44
CA THR A 110 20.85 -9.98 11.76
C THR A 110 20.15 -8.65 11.98
N VAL A 111 18.96 -8.67 12.59
CA VAL A 111 18.11 -7.49 12.86
C VAL A 111 17.86 -6.65 11.60
N PRO A 112 17.32 -7.23 10.52
CA PRO A 112 17.07 -6.47 9.31
C PRO A 112 15.99 -5.40 9.54
N LYS A 113 16.02 -4.33 8.73
CA LYS A 113 14.95 -3.34 8.67
C LYS A 113 13.73 -3.96 7.96
N VAL A 114 12.55 -3.87 8.58
CA VAL A 114 11.30 -4.37 7.99
C VAL A 114 10.31 -3.23 7.85
N VAL A 115 9.93 -2.95 6.60
CA VAL A 115 8.90 -1.95 6.26
C VAL A 115 7.62 -2.68 5.87
N PHE A 116 6.62 -2.62 6.74
CA PHE A 116 5.35 -3.31 6.58
C PHE A 116 4.26 -2.38 6.03
N THR A 117 3.53 -2.82 5.01
CA THR A 117 2.35 -2.11 4.54
C THR A 117 1.10 -2.62 5.26
N SER A 118 0.57 -1.79 6.16
CA SER A 118 -0.76 -1.91 6.73
C SER A 118 -1.77 -1.13 5.86
N SER A 119 -2.95 -0.83 6.37
CA SER A 119 -4.03 -0.19 5.62
C SER A 119 -4.92 0.63 6.55
N ILE A 120 -5.56 1.68 6.03
CA ILE A 120 -6.66 2.36 6.72
C ILE A 120 -7.84 1.43 7.01
N ALA A 121 -7.90 0.27 6.37
CA ALA A 121 -8.90 -0.77 6.65
C ALA A 121 -8.84 -1.34 8.09
N VAL A 122 -7.78 -1.04 8.86
CA VAL A 122 -7.70 -1.40 10.28
C VAL A 122 -8.73 -0.65 11.13
N TYR A 123 -9.19 0.51 10.66
CA TYR A 123 -10.22 1.29 11.32
C TYR A 123 -11.62 0.80 10.95
N GLY A 124 -12.57 1.02 11.84
CA GLY A 124 -13.96 0.66 11.61
C GLY A 124 -14.78 0.65 12.88
N GLY A 125 -16.01 0.13 12.79
CA GLY A 125 -16.92 0.03 13.91
C GLY A 125 -17.21 1.40 14.55
N GLU A 126 -17.09 1.48 15.86
CA GLU A 126 -17.42 2.65 16.67
C GLU A 126 -16.25 3.67 16.82
N ALA A 127 -15.16 3.49 16.06
CA ALA A 127 -14.07 4.45 16.09
C ALA A 127 -14.57 5.85 15.72
N LYS A 128 -14.18 6.87 16.51
CA LYS A 128 -14.66 8.25 16.34
C LYS A 128 -13.73 9.05 15.45
N ASP A 129 -14.31 9.90 14.61
CA ASP A 129 -13.56 10.88 13.80
C ASP A 129 -13.08 12.07 14.65
N PRO A 130 -11.95 12.70 14.30
CA PRO A 130 -11.00 12.24 13.29
C PRO A 130 -10.21 11.02 13.78
N LEU A 131 -9.86 10.13 12.85
CA LEU A 131 -8.99 8.99 13.13
C LEU A 131 -7.53 9.40 13.05
N GLY A 132 -6.71 8.76 13.88
CA GLY A 132 -5.26 9.00 13.91
C GLY A 132 -4.49 7.78 14.37
N ASP A 133 -3.19 7.95 14.61
CA ASP A 133 -2.27 6.85 14.96
C ASP A 133 -2.70 6.06 16.21
N TRP A 134 -3.40 6.71 17.12
CA TRP A 134 -3.86 6.14 18.40
C TRP A 134 -5.34 5.74 18.41
N SER A 135 -6.04 5.88 17.29
CA SER A 135 -7.43 5.44 17.19
C SER A 135 -7.53 3.93 17.29
N GLN A 136 -8.62 3.47 17.89
CA GLN A 136 -8.89 2.05 18.05
C GLN A 136 -8.98 1.37 16.67
N MET A 137 -8.20 0.32 16.51
CA MET A 137 -8.26 -0.57 15.36
C MET A 137 -9.38 -1.60 15.61
N ASN A 138 -10.52 -1.38 14.99
CA ASN A 138 -11.70 -2.25 15.11
C ASN A 138 -12.34 -2.45 13.74
N SER A 139 -11.56 -3.03 12.81
CA SER A 139 -12.04 -3.34 11.47
C SER A 139 -13.28 -4.23 11.50
N GLN A 140 -14.19 -3.97 10.57
CA GLN A 140 -15.39 -4.80 10.35
C GLN A 140 -15.21 -5.75 9.15
N GLY A 141 -13.96 -5.93 8.68
CA GLY A 141 -13.61 -6.86 7.60
C GLY A 141 -12.33 -7.63 7.90
N SER A 142 -12.27 -8.87 7.44
CA SER A 142 -11.17 -9.82 7.70
C SER A 142 -9.80 -9.26 7.32
N TYR A 143 -9.69 -8.58 6.19
CA TYR A 143 -8.45 -7.95 5.74
C TYR A 143 -7.90 -6.93 6.75
N GLY A 144 -8.75 -6.03 7.22
CA GLY A 144 -8.33 -5.01 8.18
C GLY A 144 -7.95 -5.60 9.54
N VAL A 145 -8.66 -6.64 9.99
CA VAL A 145 -8.30 -7.41 11.21
C VAL A 145 -6.93 -8.04 11.04
N GLN A 146 -6.66 -8.70 9.92
CA GLN A 146 -5.38 -9.34 9.63
C GLN A 146 -4.23 -8.31 9.58
N LYS A 147 -4.46 -7.14 8.97
CA LYS A 147 -3.48 -6.04 8.95
C LYS A 147 -3.22 -5.46 10.35
N ALA A 148 -4.24 -5.28 11.17
CA ALA A 148 -4.10 -4.83 12.55
C ALA A 148 -3.27 -5.82 13.40
N MET A 149 -3.53 -7.13 13.27
CA MET A 149 -2.70 -8.16 13.91
C MET A 149 -1.26 -8.14 13.40
N GLY A 150 -1.05 -7.92 12.09
CA GLY A 150 0.29 -7.73 11.52
C GLY A 150 1.05 -6.54 12.13
N GLU A 151 0.37 -5.41 12.37
CA GLU A 151 0.97 -4.27 13.07
C GLU A 151 1.42 -4.63 14.50
N LEU A 152 0.61 -5.39 15.23
CA LEU A 152 0.96 -5.85 16.57
C LEU A 152 2.20 -6.77 16.54
N LEU A 153 2.30 -7.66 15.55
CA LEU A 153 3.49 -8.49 15.36
C LEU A 153 4.73 -7.62 15.07
N VAL A 154 4.64 -6.68 14.13
CA VAL A 154 5.77 -5.79 13.80
C VAL A 154 6.21 -4.97 15.02
N ASN A 155 5.26 -4.44 15.80
CA ASN A 155 5.56 -3.72 17.04
C ASN A 155 6.29 -4.63 18.05
N ASP A 156 5.82 -5.85 18.29
CA ASP A 156 6.42 -6.74 19.30
C ASP A 156 7.81 -7.21 18.87
N PHE A 157 7.98 -7.65 17.63
CA PHE A 157 9.27 -8.06 17.08
C PHE A 157 10.28 -6.90 17.10
N SER A 158 9.83 -5.68 16.81
CA SER A 158 10.68 -4.48 16.87
C SER A 158 11.07 -4.13 18.31
N ARG A 159 10.10 -4.16 19.25
CA ARG A 159 10.32 -3.93 20.68
C ARG A 159 11.30 -4.93 21.28
N LYS A 160 11.22 -6.21 20.86
CA LYS A 160 12.14 -7.29 21.27
C LYS A 160 13.54 -7.16 20.64
N GLY A 161 13.72 -6.26 19.66
CA GLY A 161 15.00 -6.10 18.95
C GLY A 161 15.28 -7.20 17.93
N PHE A 162 14.28 -7.96 17.50
CA PHE A 162 14.45 -9.01 16.49
C PHE A 162 14.52 -8.42 15.08
N VAL A 163 13.84 -7.29 14.85
CA VAL A 163 13.88 -6.51 13.62
C VAL A 163 13.96 -5.01 13.94
N ASP A 164 14.37 -4.20 12.96
CA ASP A 164 14.13 -2.75 12.95
C ASP A 164 12.83 -2.49 12.16
N GLY A 165 11.69 -2.68 12.85
CA GLY A 165 10.37 -2.67 12.23
C GLY A 165 9.76 -1.27 12.14
N ARG A 166 8.97 -1.05 11.07
CA ARG A 166 8.05 0.06 10.89
C ARG A 166 6.88 -0.33 10.01
N GLY A 167 5.71 0.21 10.28
CA GLY A 167 4.49 -0.08 9.53
C GLY A 167 3.78 1.19 9.10
N PHE A 168 3.14 1.15 7.93
CA PHE A 168 2.40 2.29 7.38
C PHE A 168 0.99 1.85 7.00
N ARG A 169 -0.04 2.51 7.57
CA ARG A 169 -1.44 2.35 7.18
C ARG A 169 -1.67 3.12 5.89
N LEU A 170 -1.65 2.42 4.78
CA LEU A 170 -1.79 3.04 3.46
C LEU A 170 -3.20 3.60 3.25
N PRO A 171 -3.32 4.83 2.71
CA PRO A 171 -4.56 5.32 2.10
C PRO A 171 -5.00 4.45 0.92
N THR A 172 -6.15 4.76 0.34
CA THR A 172 -6.49 4.21 -0.98
C THR A 172 -5.55 4.77 -2.03
N ILE A 173 -4.73 3.90 -2.58
CA ILE A 173 -3.76 4.28 -3.62
C ILE A 173 -4.50 4.42 -4.95
N SER A 174 -4.47 5.62 -5.53
CA SER A 174 -5.14 6.00 -6.78
C SER A 174 -4.37 7.12 -7.51
N VAL A 175 -4.19 7.09 -8.84
CA VAL A 175 -4.78 6.17 -9.83
C VAL A 175 -3.84 4.98 -10.02
N ARG A 176 -4.34 3.77 -9.85
CA ARG A 176 -3.54 2.54 -10.08
C ARG A 176 -3.61 2.12 -11.54
N PRO A 177 -2.47 1.78 -12.18
CA PRO A 177 -2.45 1.17 -13.50
C PRO A 177 -3.00 -0.27 -13.50
N GLY A 178 -3.11 -0.83 -14.68
CA GLY A 178 -3.50 -2.22 -14.91
C GLY A 178 -5.02 -2.43 -14.89
N LYS A 179 -5.44 -3.68 -14.76
CA LYS A 179 -6.87 -4.06 -14.77
C LYS A 179 -7.49 -3.87 -13.38
N PRO A 180 -8.83 -3.68 -13.30
CA PRO A 180 -9.54 -3.72 -12.03
C PRO A 180 -9.23 -5.00 -11.26
N ASN A 181 -9.00 -4.88 -9.96
CA ASN A 181 -8.82 -6.02 -9.08
C ASN A 181 -10.09 -6.27 -8.24
N ARG A 182 -10.07 -7.30 -7.40
CA ARG A 182 -11.20 -7.68 -6.53
C ARG A 182 -11.35 -6.78 -5.26
N ALA A 183 -10.60 -5.68 -5.13
CA ALA A 183 -10.82 -4.76 -4.02
C ALA A 183 -12.10 -3.95 -4.25
N ALA A 184 -12.93 -3.78 -3.22
CA ALA A 184 -14.12 -2.93 -3.31
C ALA A 184 -13.76 -1.48 -3.68
N SER A 185 -12.55 -1.00 -3.31
CA SER A 185 -12.01 0.31 -3.73
C SER A 185 -11.52 0.37 -5.18
N SER A 186 -11.62 -0.71 -5.96
CA SER A 186 -11.08 -0.75 -7.33
C SER A 186 -11.71 0.31 -8.23
N PHE A 187 -13.01 0.60 -8.05
CA PHE A 187 -13.71 1.62 -8.80
C PHE A 187 -13.08 3.02 -8.65
N MET A 188 -12.49 3.35 -7.50
CA MET A 188 -11.85 4.65 -7.23
C MET A 188 -10.63 4.95 -8.13
N SER A 189 -10.05 3.92 -8.73
CA SER A 189 -9.07 4.07 -9.81
C SER A 189 -9.71 3.88 -11.18
N SER A 190 -10.67 2.95 -11.32
CA SER A 190 -11.30 2.62 -12.59
C SER A 190 -12.06 3.81 -13.20
N ILE A 191 -12.76 4.61 -12.39
CA ILE A 191 -13.51 5.78 -12.86
C ILE A 191 -12.63 6.89 -13.48
N LEU A 192 -11.32 6.78 -13.30
CA LEU A 192 -10.33 7.70 -13.90
C LEU A 192 -9.52 6.95 -14.97
N ARG A 193 -8.97 5.81 -14.62
CA ARG A 193 -8.07 5.04 -15.48
C ARG A 193 -8.73 4.63 -16.79
N GLU A 194 -9.92 4.00 -16.74
CA GLU A 194 -10.62 3.53 -17.93
C GLU A 194 -10.99 4.70 -18.86
N PRO A 195 -11.65 5.78 -18.38
CA PRO A 195 -11.93 6.96 -19.22
C PRO A 195 -10.68 7.62 -19.82
N LEU A 196 -9.59 7.72 -19.05
CA LEU A 196 -8.32 8.25 -19.57
C LEU A 196 -7.72 7.36 -20.67
N ASN A 197 -8.12 6.08 -20.74
CA ASN A 197 -7.74 5.13 -21.80
C ASN A 197 -8.86 4.90 -22.85
N GLY A 198 -9.88 5.76 -22.89
CA GLY A 198 -10.96 5.69 -23.86
C GLY A 198 -11.96 4.53 -23.63
N GLN A 199 -12.06 4.02 -22.40
CA GLN A 199 -12.96 2.95 -22.00
C GLN A 199 -14.03 3.44 -21.04
N GLU A 200 -15.22 2.81 -21.06
CA GLU A 200 -16.27 3.12 -20.08
C GLU A 200 -15.89 2.61 -18.67
N ALA A 201 -16.30 3.36 -17.65
CA ALA A 201 -16.21 2.98 -16.26
C ALA A 201 -17.53 3.21 -15.53
N ILE A 202 -17.89 2.29 -14.62
CA ILE A 202 -19.06 2.45 -13.74
C ILE A 202 -18.59 3.08 -12.43
N CYS A 203 -19.28 4.17 -12.04
CA CYS A 203 -19.15 4.75 -10.71
C CYS A 203 -20.34 4.29 -9.85
N PRO A 204 -20.11 3.44 -8.84
CA PRO A 204 -21.19 2.84 -8.05
C PRO A 204 -21.72 3.72 -6.93
N VAL A 205 -21.11 4.88 -6.69
CA VAL A 205 -21.46 5.80 -5.59
C VAL A 205 -21.71 7.22 -6.09
N GLY A 206 -22.35 8.05 -5.27
CA GLY A 206 -22.60 9.46 -5.59
C GLY A 206 -21.31 10.31 -5.58
N LYS A 207 -21.40 11.50 -6.21
CA LYS A 207 -20.29 12.46 -6.29
C LYS A 207 -19.80 12.95 -4.93
N ASP A 208 -20.69 12.98 -3.93
CA ASP A 208 -20.38 13.44 -2.58
C ASP A 208 -19.68 12.40 -1.70
N TYR A 209 -19.51 11.16 -2.21
CA TYR A 209 -18.82 10.12 -1.46
C TYR A 209 -17.35 10.52 -1.22
N LEU A 210 -16.99 10.68 0.04
CA LEU A 210 -15.66 11.06 0.51
C LEU A 210 -14.81 9.84 0.82
N HIS A 211 -13.51 9.92 0.50
CA HIS A 211 -12.56 8.91 0.90
C HIS A 211 -11.14 9.50 1.03
N TYR A 212 -10.20 8.71 1.58
CA TYR A 212 -8.83 9.12 1.87
C TYR A 212 -7.86 8.51 0.86
N TYR A 213 -7.13 9.36 0.12
CA TYR A 213 -6.34 8.96 -1.05
C TYR A 213 -4.88 9.35 -0.95
N LEU A 214 -4.06 8.63 -1.72
CA LEU A 214 -2.66 8.93 -2.00
C LEU A 214 -2.27 8.40 -3.37
N SER A 215 -1.41 9.12 -4.12
CA SER A 215 -0.89 8.62 -5.40
C SER A 215 0.10 7.46 -5.21
N PRO A 216 0.25 6.57 -6.22
CA PRO A 216 1.30 5.55 -6.20
C PRO A 216 2.71 6.15 -6.08
N ARG A 217 2.98 7.29 -6.75
CA ARG A 217 4.28 7.99 -6.70
C ARG A 217 4.59 8.43 -5.28
N LYS A 218 3.67 9.12 -4.62
CA LYS A 218 3.83 9.60 -3.25
C LYS A 218 3.88 8.46 -2.23
N CYS A 219 3.13 7.39 -2.46
CA CYS A 219 3.21 6.18 -1.63
C CYS A 219 4.64 5.60 -1.63
N VAL A 220 5.26 5.47 -2.80
CA VAL A 220 6.64 4.98 -2.95
C VAL A 220 7.64 5.91 -2.26
N GLU A 221 7.53 7.22 -2.48
CA GLU A 221 8.39 8.22 -1.80
C GLU A 221 8.29 8.08 -0.27
N ASN A 222 7.08 7.93 0.26
CA ASN A 222 6.84 7.75 1.68
C ASN A 222 7.36 6.41 2.22
N LEU A 223 7.28 5.32 1.47
CA LEU A 223 7.86 4.03 1.87
C LEU A 223 9.39 4.13 1.98
N ILE A 224 10.04 4.79 1.02
CA ILE A 224 11.48 5.03 1.03
C ILE A 224 11.84 5.94 2.21
N LYS A 225 11.19 7.10 2.35
CA LYS A 225 11.40 8.00 3.48
C LYS A 225 11.16 7.30 4.82
N GLY A 226 10.12 6.51 4.91
CA GLY A 226 9.79 5.71 6.08
C GLY A 226 10.89 4.69 6.44
N ALA A 227 11.52 4.08 5.44
CA ALA A 227 12.68 3.21 5.67
C ALA A 227 13.90 3.99 6.21
N GLU A 228 14.02 5.27 5.89
CA GLU A 228 15.13 6.15 6.32
C GLU A 228 14.93 6.76 7.71
N ILE A 229 13.72 6.68 8.31
CA ILE A 229 13.47 7.18 9.67
C ILE A 229 14.31 6.39 10.67
N ALA A 230 15.02 7.09 11.53
CA ALA A 230 15.80 6.46 12.58
C ALA A 230 14.88 5.72 13.58
N LYS A 231 15.30 4.55 14.05
CA LYS A 231 14.51 3.74 15.00
C LYS A 231 14.09 4.50 16.24
N ALA A 232 14.97 5.37 16.76
CA ALA A 232 14.72 6.19 17.94
C ALA A 232 13.55 7.16 17.76
N ASP A 233 13.31 7.65 16.54
CA ASP A 233 12.26 8.63 16.24
C ASP A 233 10.88 7.98 16.08
N LEU A 234 10.83 6.65 15.88
CA LEU A 234 9.57 5.91 15.74
C LEU A 234 8.77 5.83 17.07
N GLY A 235 9.43 5.95 18.21
CA GLY A 235 8.80 5.80 19.52
C GLY A 235 8.36 4.36 19.79
N HIS A 236 7.38 4.18 20.70
CA HIS A 236 6.92 2.86 21.12
C HIS A 236 6.04 2.16 20.09
N ASN A 237 5.16 2.89 19.42
CA ASN A 237 4.37 2.35 18.31
C ASN A 237 5.11 2.64 17.00
N VAL A 238 5.70 1.61 16.40
CA VAL A 238 6.43 1.74 15.14
C VAL A 238 5.52 1.75 13.90
N CYS A 239 4.23 1.51 14.08
CA CYS A 239 3.23 1.60 13.01
C CYS A 239 2.49 2.94 13.08
N MET A 240 2.24 3.55 11.91
CA MET A 240 1.65 4.88 11.82
C MET A 240 0.78 5.04 10.57
N GLN A 241 -0.08 6.04 10.60
CA GLN A 241 -0.88 6.43 9.45
C GLN A 241 0.00 7.06 8.37
N MET A 242 -0.07 6.58 7.13
CA MET A 242 0.59 7.24 6.00
C MET A 242 -0.23 8.49 5.60
N PRO A 243 0.42 9.65 5.36
CA PRO A 243 -0.28 10.84 4.92
C PRO A 243 -1.04 10.62 3.62
N GLY A 244 -2.20 11.22 3.53
CA GLY A 244 -3.06 11.26 2.35
C GLY A 244 -3.97 12.48 2.46
N LYS A 245 -4.91 12.61 1.56
CA LYS A 245 -5.93 13.65 1.61
C LYS A 245 -7.32 13.09 1.34
N MET A 246 -8.30 13.73 1.95
CA MET A 246 -9.71 13.45 1.74
C MET A 246 -10.20 14.20 0.51
N TRP A 247 -10.77 13.46 -0.44
CA TRP A 247 -11.45 14.02 -1.60
C TRP A 247 -12.76 13.28 -1.86
N SER A 248 -13.74 14.00 -2.43
CA SER A 248 -14.96 13.39 -2.92
C SER A 248 -14.76 12.82 -4.34
N ILE A 249 -15.62 11.87 -4.71
CA ILE A 249 -15.62 11.34 -6.09
C ILE A 249 -15.84 12.46 -7.11
N GLY A 250 -16.67 13.46 -6.80
CA GLY A 250 -16.83 14.65 -7.64
C GLY A 250 -15.52 15.40 -7.86
N GLN A 251 -14.74 15.62 -6.80
CA GLN A 251 -13.43 16.26 -6.90
C GLN A 251 -12.43 15.46 -7.72
N LEU A 252 -12.48 14.12 -7.67
CA LEU A 252 -11.65 13.26 -8.52
C LEU A 252 -11.99 13.46 -10.01
N VAL A 253 -13.27 13.49 -10.33
CA VAL A 253 -13.76 13.69 -11.71
C VAL A 253 -13.44 15.09 -12.21
N ASP A 254 -13.61 16.12 -11.37
CA ASP A 254 -13.27 17.51 -11.71
C ASP A 254 -11.75 17.66 -11.96
N ALA A 255 -10.91 16.97 -11.17
CA ALA A 255 -9.46 16.93 -11.38
C ALA A 255 -9.10 16.28 -12.73
N MET A 256 -9.78 15.18 -13.10
CA MET A 256 -9.60 14.56 -14.40
C MET A 256 -9.98 15.51 -15.55
N GLU A 257 -11.10 16.23 -15.42
CA GLU A 257 -11.53 17.23 -16.41
C GLU A 257 -10.48 18.33 -16.59
N LYS A 258 -9.96 18.89 -15.48
CA LYS A 258 -8.93 19.95 -15.52
C LYS A 258 -7.66 19.51 -16.20
N VAL A 259 -7.24 18.25 -16.04
CA VAL A 259 -5.96 17.74 -16.55
C VAL A 259 -6.09 17.18 -17.97
N ALA A 260 -7.18 16.47 -18.27
CA ALA A 260 -7.35 15.72 -19.53
C ALA A 260 -8.50 16.25 -20.41
N GLY A 261 -9.19 17.30 -19.98
CA GLY A 261 -10.34 17.84 -20.69
C GLY A 261 -11.64 17.06 -20.44
N PRO A 262 -12.76 17.49 -21.07
CA PRO A 262 -14.09 16.95 -20.78
C PRO A 262 -14.39 15.60 -21.44
N GLU A 263 -13.63 15.18 -22.44
CA GLU A 263 -13.94 13.97 -23.22
C GLU A 263 -13.97 12.69 -22.38
N PRO A 264 -13.00 12.42 -21.47
CA PRO A 264 -13.04 11.24 -20.62
C PRO A 264 -14.28 11.17 -19.73
N LEU A 265 -14.87 12.29 -19.33
CA LEU A 265 -16.04 12.33 -18.44
C LEU A 265 -17.26 11.66 -19.05
N LYS A 266 -17.39 11.69 -20.39
CA LYS A 266 -18.50 11.09 -21.14
C LYS A 266 -18.52 9.56 -21.02
N LEU A 267 -17.40 8.96 -20.60
CA LEU A 267 -17.23 7.51 -20.44
C LEU A 267 -17.53 7.05 -18.99
N ILE A 268 -17.87 7.96 -18.08
CA ILE A 268 -18.27 7.59 -16.71
C ILE A 268 -19.78 7.33 -16.70
N ARG A 269 -20.15 6.10 -16.34
CA ARG A 269 -21.53 5.72 -16.10
C ARG A 269 -21.82 5.75 -14.60
N TRP A 270 -22.73 6.61 -14.19
CA TRP A 270 -23.19 6.70 -12.80
C TRP A 270 -24.30 5.68 -12.58
N GLU A 271 -23.95 4.55 -11.97
CA GLU A 271 -24.87 3.42 -11.78
C GLU A 271 -24.66 2.83 -10.40
N SER A 272 -25.66 2.99 -9.53
CA SER A 272 -25.64 2.46 -8.17
C SER A 272 -25.42 0.94 -8.20
N GLN A 273 -24.47 0.47 -7.39
CA GLN A 273 -24.22 -0.94 -7.13
C GLN A 273 -24.38 -1.19 -5.61
N PRO A 274 -25.58 -1.62 -5.15
CA PRO A 274 -25.90 -1.70 -3.73
C PRO A 274 -24.93 -2.55 -2.90
N GLU A 275 -24.36 -3.59 -3.49
CA GLU A 275 -23.37 -4.46 -2.84
C GLU A 275 -22.07 -3.70 -2.54
N ILE A 276 -21.57 -2.90 -3.50
CA ILE A 276 -20.39 -2.08 -3.33
C ILE A 276 -20.67 -0.92 -2.37
N GLU A 277 -21.80 -0.25 -2.53
CA GLU A 277 -22.23 0.84 -1.64
C GLU A 277 -22.30 0.38 -0.20
N ALA A 278 -22.87 -0.80 0.08
CA ALA A 278 -22.97 -1.35 1.42
C ALA A 278 -21.58 -1.57 2.08
N ILE A 279 -20.60 -2.03 1.29
CA ILE A 279 -19.22 -2.23 1.77
C ILE A 279 -18.55 -0.89 2.05
N VAL A 280 -18.61 0.06 1.11
CA VAL A 280 -17.83 1.31 1.19
C VAL A 280 -18.47 2.35 2.10
N LYS A 281 -19.77 2.28 2.36
CA LYS A 281 -20.51 3.18 3.26
C LYS A 281 -19.96 3.19 4.69
N GLY A 282 -19.41 2.07 5.14
CA GLY A 282 -18.81 1.94 6.47
C GLY A 282 -17.35 2.38 6.53
N TRP A 283 -16.75 2.77 5.42
CA TRP A 283 -15.34 3.15 5.39
C TRP A 283 -15.14 4.55 5.95
N ARG A 284 -14.01 4.71 6.64
CA ARG A 284 -13.63 5.96 7.27
C ARG A 284 -12.68 6.73 6.37
N TYR A 285 -12.78 8.04 6.40
CA TYR A 285 -12.04 8.95 5.51
C TYR A 285 -11.48 10.18 6.21
N ASP A 286 -11.99 10.57 7.38
CA ASP A 286 -11.45 11.67 8.17
C ASP A 286 -10.29 11.16 9.02
N ILE A 287 -9.09 11.19 8.41
CA ILE A 287 -7.89 10.54 8.94
C ILE A 287 -6.75 11.55 9.00
N HIS A 288 -6.09 11.60 10.16
CA HIS A 288 -4.95 12.46 10.44
C HIS A 288 -3.68 11.62 10.58
N ALA A 289 -2.59 12.09 9.98
CA ALA A 289 -1.30 11.41 9.95
C ALA A 289 -0.21 12.27 10.62
N ASP A 290 -0.51 12.85 11.79
CA ASP A 290 0.33 13.86 12.45
C ASP A 290 1.74 13.36 12.71
N LYS A 291 1.89 12.11 13.19
CA LYS A 291 3.19 11.51 13.44
C LYS A 291 4.01 11.37 12.16
N ALA A 292 3.42 10.86 11.09
CA ALA A 292 4.13 10.65 9.85
C ALA A 292 4.51 11.99 9.18
N LEU A 293 3.64 13.01 9.26
CA LEU A 293 3.93 14.37 8.79
C LEU A 293 5.11 14.99 9.56
N ALA A 294 5.11 14.84 10.90
CA ALA A 294 6.22 15.32 11.75
C ALA A 294 7.56 14.62 11.43
N LEU A 295 7.52 13.37 10.94
CA LEU A 295 8.68 12.60 10.51
C LEU A 295 9.07 12.83 9.04
N GLY A 296 8.39 13.77 8.36
CA GLY A 296 8.72 14.21 7.01
C GLY A 296 8.11 13.40 5.88
N LEU A 297 7.11 12.56 6.15
CA LEU A 297 6.28 11.99 5.10
C LEU A 297 5.29 13.05 4.60
N THR A 298 4.81 12.91 3.35
CA THR A 298 3.98 13.93 2.72
C THR A 298 2.78 13.31 2.00
N ALA A 299 1.73 14.11 1.77
CA ALA A 299 0.62 13.77 0.89
C ALA A 299 0.79 14.45 -0.48
N ASP A 300 -0.05 14.09 -1.45
CA ASP A 300 -0.18 14.85 -2.70
C ASP A 300 -0.74 16.25 -2.42
N ASP A 301 -0.34 17.25 -3.19
CA ASP A 301 -0.84 18.61 -3.01
C ASP A 301 -2.27 18.77 -3.54
N SER A 302 -2.57 18.12 -4.65
CA SER A 302 -3.88 18.12 -5.31
C SER A 302 -4.22 16.75 -5.91
N PHE A 303 -5.48 16.50 -6.25
CA PHE A 303 -5.83 15.26 -6.98
C PHE A 303 -5.48 15.38 -8.47
N GLU A 304 -5.34 16.58 -8.99
CA GLU A 304 -4.79 16.83 -10.33
C GLU A 304 -3.38 16.24 -10.49
N ASP A 305 -2.57 16.25 -9.43
CA ASP A 305 -1.25 15.61 -9.43
C ASP A 305 -1.35 14.09 -9.58
N ASN A 306 -2.32 13.45 -8.90
CA ASN A 306 -2.55 12.02 -9.04
C ASN A 306 -2.91 11.64 -10.48
N VAL A 307 -3.71 12.49 -11.17
CA VAL A 307 -4.06 12.28 -12.57
C VAL A 307 -2.84 12.48 -13.49
N ARG A 308 -2.05 13.55 -13.27
CA ARG A 308 -0.82 13.81 -14.04
C ARG A 308 0.19 12.67 -13.87
N TYR A 309 0.42 12.20 -12.64
CA TYR A 309 1.33 11.09 -12.36
C TYR A 309 0.90 9.80 -13.07
N TYR A 310 -0.42 9.54 -13.13
CA TYR A 310 -0.91 8.41 -13.91
C TYR A 310 -0.63 8.56 -15.42
N LEU A 311 -0.83 9.74 -15.98
CA LEU A 311 -0.58 9.99 -17.40
C LEU A 311 0.90 9.91 -17.77
N GLU A 312 1.77 10.34 -16.87
CA GLU A 312 3.23 10.36 -17.06
C GLU A 312 3.84 8.96 -16.87
N ASP A 313 3.41 8.24 -15.81
CA ASP A 313 4.10 7.03 -15.37
C ASP A 313 3.46 5.75 -15.93
N ASP A 314 2.13 5.74 -16.13
CA ASP A 314 1.36 4.51 -16.18
C ASP A 314 0.43 4.40 -17.40
N LYS A 315 0.10 5.51 -18.06
CA LYS A 315 -0.75 5.46 -19.24
C LYS A 315 0.01 4.76 -20.37
N PRO A 316 -0.56 3.68 -20.98
CA PRO A 316 0.06 3.06 -22.14
C PRO A 316 0.29 4.10 -23.23
N GLN A 317 1.51 4.16 -23.73
CA GLN A 317 1.79 4.96 -24.92
C GLN A 317 1.04 4.35 -26.11
N ALA A 318 0.32 5.20 -26.87
CA ALA A 318 -0.47 4.78 -28.01
C ALA A 318 0.43 4.31 -29.17
#